data_c04bbf89cda245c502088274e5b67844
#
_entry.id   c04bbf89cda245c502088274e5b67844
#
_cell.length_a   1.000
_cell.length_b   1.000
_cell.length_c   1.000
_cell.angle_alpha   90.00
_cell.angle_beta   90.00
_cell.angle_gamma   90.00
#
_symmetry.space_group_name_H-M   'P 1'
#
loop_
_entity.id
_entity.type
_entity.pdbx_description
1 polymer ?
#
loop_
_entity_poly.entity_id
_entity_poly.type
_entity_poly.pdbx_seq_one_letter_code
_entity_poly.pdbx_strand_id
1 'polypeptide(L)'
;MNFKPAQIPSNDTQRVEAVHRSGATEDIDSNLYEIYCFLAKEITGCPVSWTGVIDSDKQVILARDGFPDDVPNEMPRNQTLCQFALEKKQPLIINNMVKDARFQYHPAVTDFGVKFYAAFPIVTSD
;
A
#
# COMPACT_ATOMS: atom_id res chain seq x y z
N MET A 1 4.45 -8.56 -21.93
CA MET A 1 3.51 -7.57 -21.43
C MET A 1 4.01 -6.99 -20.12
N ASN A 2 3.64 -5.77 -19.81
CA ASN A 2 4.17 -5.03 -18.66
C ASN A 2 3.09 -4.70 -17.65
N PHE A 3 3.49 -4.53 -16.41
CA PHE A 3 2.63 -3.95 -15.38
C PHE A 3 2.23 -2.53 -15.78
N LYS A 4 0.95 -2.20 -15.66
CA LYS A 4 0.42 -0.86 -15.93
C LYS A 4 -0.04 -0.20 -14.64
N PRO A 5 0.36 1.05 -14.40
CA PRO A 5 -0.11 1.78 -13.22
C PRO A 5 -1.63 1.96 -13.19
N ALA A 6 -2.18 2.14 -12.00
CA ALA A 6 -3.59 2.47 -11.81
C ALA A 6 -3.88 3.88 -12.33
N GLN A 7 -5.13 4.12 -12.67
CA GLN A 7 -5.60 5.47 -12.99
C GLN A 7 -5.55 6.34 -11.74
N ILE A 8 -5.21 7.62 -11.93
CA ILE A 8 -5.25 8.59 -10.84
C ILE A 8 -6.73 8.96 -10.59
N PRO A 9 -7.22 8.82 -9.34
CA PRO A 9 -8.62 9.16 -9.03
C PRO A 9 -8.94 10.62 -9.33
N SER A 10 -10.19 10.90 -9.67
CA SER A 10 -10.64 12.28 -9.96
C SER A 10 -10.54 13.19 -8.74
N ASN A 11 -10.58 12.63 -7.52
CA ASN A 11 -10.44 13.36 -6.26
C ASN A 11 -9.02 13.37 -5.71
N ASP A 12 -8.01 13.10 -6.54
CA ASP A 12 -6.66 12.87 -6.05
C ASP A 12 -6.05 14.10 -5.38
N THR A 13 -6.33 15.29 -5.91
CA THR A 13 -5.83 16.53 -5.30
C THR A 13 -6.34 16.71 -3.88
N GLN A 14 -7.63 16.48 -3.65
CA GLN A 14 -8.24 16.55 -2.32
C GLN A 14 -7.68 15.45 -1.40
N ARG A 15 -7.47 14.26 -1.94
CA ARG A 15 -6.88 13.14 -1.20
C ARG A 15 -5.47 13.47 -0.73
N VAL A 16 -4.63 14.01 -1.61
CA VAL A 16 -3.24 14.40 -1.29
C VAL A 16 -3.24 15.51 -0.23
N GLU A 17 -4.15 16.49 -0.34
CA GLU A 17 -4.28 17.53 0.68
C GLU A 17 -4.62 16.94 2.05
N ALA A 18 -5.49 15.92 2.09
CA ALA A 18 -5.81 15.23 3.34
C ALA A 18 -4.60 14.49 3.92
N VAL A 19 -3.78 13.87 3.07
CA VAL A 19 -2.53 13.25 3.50
C VAL A 19 -1.61 14.28 4.16
N HIS A 20 -1.46 15.46 3.54
CA HIS A 20 -0.61 16.51 4.08
C HIS A 20 -1.17 17.08 5.39
N ARG A 21 -2.49 17.28 5.48
CA ARG A 21 -3.13 17.76 6.71
C ARG A 21 -2.97 16.79 7.87
N SER A 22 -2.91 15.49 7.58
CA SER A 22 -2.74 14.48 8.64
C SER A 22 -1.38 14.53 9.32
N GLY A 23 -0.37 15.11 8.64
CA GLY A 23 1.01 15.13 9.14
C GLY A 23 1.70 13.77 9.14
N ALA A 24 1.10 12.76 8.54
CA ALA A 24 1.59 11.37 8.63
C ALA A 24 3.00 11.21 8.03
N THR A 25 3.38 12.02 7.05
CA THR A 25 4.70 11.93 6.41
C THR A 25 5.74 12.86 7.02
N GLU A 26 5.34 13.76 7.92
CA GLU A 26 6.23 14.78 8.49
C GLU A 26 6.85 14.35 9.82
N ASP A 27 6.04 13.73 10.66
CA ASP A 27 6.46 13.29 12.01
C ASP A 27 6.05 11.83 12.18
N ILE A 28 6.83 10.94 11.56
CA ILE A 28 6.52 9.52 11.51
C ILE A 28 6.88 8.89 12.86
N ASP A 29 5.88 8.46 13.61
CA ASP A 29 6.06 7.61 14.78
C ASP A 29 5.65 6.18 14.41
N SER A 30 6.64 5.38 14.01
CA SER A 30 6.40 4.00 13.57
C SER A 30 5.80 3.14 14.69
N ASN A 31 6.06 3.48 15.96
CA ASN A 31 5.53 2.73 17.09
C ASN A 31 4.00 2.75 17.15
N LEU A 32 3.37 3.85 16.69
CA LEU A 32 1.92 3.94 16.63
C LEU A 32 1.30 2.93 15.67
N TYR A 33 2.01 2.62 14.59
CA TYR A 33 1.48 1.79 13.52
C TYR A 33 1.98 0.36 13.56
N GLU A 34 3.11 0.09 14.22
CA GLU A 34 3.71 -1.24 14.29
C GLU A 34 2.79 -2.27 14.92
N ILE A 35 2.04 -1.89 15.96
CA ILE A 35 1.11 -2.80 16.61
C ILE A 35 0.01 -3.24 15.64
N TYR A 36 -0.47 -2.35 14.79
CA TYR A 36 -1.49 -2.70 13.79
C TYR A 36 -0.93 -3.63 12.72
N CYS A 37 0.30 -3.41 12.29
CA CYS A 37 0.98 -4.30 11.36
C CYS A 37 1.16 -5.70 11.96
N PHE A 38 1.59 -5.77 13.20
CA PHE A 38 1.73 -7.04 13.92
C PHE A 38 0.39 -7.76 14.01
N LEU A 39 -0.67 -7.06 14.42
CA LEU A 39 -2.00 -7.65 14.54
C LEU A 39 -2.54 -8.13 13.19
N ALA A 40 -2.32 -7.37 12.13
CA ALA A 40 -2.74 -7.78 10.79
C ALA A 40 -2.07 -9.08 10.36
N LYS A 41 -0.78 -9.25 10.63
CA LYS A 41 -0.08 -10.51 10.36
C LYS A 41 -0.66 -11.66 11.17
N GLU A 42 -0.89 -11.46 12.46
CA GLU A 42 -1.40 -12.50 13.35
C GLU A 42 -2.81 -12.94 12.95
N ILE A 43 -3.69 -12.00 12.59
CA ILE A 43 -5.07 -12.29 12.24
C ILE A 43 -5.17 -12.98 10.88
N THR A 44 -4.38 -12.55 9.91
CA THR A 44 -4.46 -13.05 8.53
C THR A 44 -3.56 -14.26 8.26
N GLY A 45 -2.53 -14.44 9.08
CA GLY A 45 -1.50 -15.44 8.80
C GLY A 45 -0.55 -15.05 7.67
N CYS A 46 -0.62 -13.83 7.18
CA CYS A 46 0.27 -13.35 6.11
C CYS A 46 1.67 -13.06 6.66
N PRO A 47 2.73 -13.30 5.86
CA PRO A 47 4.10 -13.10 6.34
C PRO A 47 4.53 -11.63 6.37
N VAL A 48 3.81 -10.74 5.69
CA VAL A 48 4.20 -9.33 5.51
C VAL A 48 2.99 -8.45 5.72
N SER A 49 3.18 -7.34 6.43
CA SER A 49 2.17 -6.31 6.63
C SER A 49 2.82 -4.94 6.68
N TRP A 50 2.12 -3.92 6.22
CA TRP A 50 2.61 -2.54 6.32
C TRP A 50 1.46 -1.55 6.37
N THR A 51 1.75 -0.37 6.94
CA THR A 51 0.89 0.80 6.91
C THR A 51 1.62 1.88 6.14
N GLY A 52 0.95 2.52 5.20
CA GLY A 52 1.56 3.55 4.39
C GLY A 52 0.57 4.59 3.91
N VAL A 53 1.11 5.65 3.36
CA VAL A 53 0.35 6.70 2.68
C VAL A 53 0.89 6.89 1.28
N ILE A 54 0.03 7.29 0.37
CA ILE A 54 0.42 7.62 -1.00
C ILE A 54 0.25 9.11 -1.20
N ASP A 55 1.36 9.79 -1.41
CA ASP A 55 1.41 11.21 -1.75
C ASP A 55 1.15 11.39 -3.25
N SER A 56 1.40 12.56 -3.79
CA SER A 56 1.14 12.86 -5.20
C SER A 56 1.94 11.97 -6.15
N ASP A 57 3.17 11.61 -5.78
CA ASP A 57 4.10 10.90 -6.68
C ASP A 57 4.83 9.72 -6.01
N LYS A 58 4.65 9.50 -4.71
CA LYS A 58 5.36 8.45 -3.98
C LYS A 58 4.50 7.84 -2.89
N GLN A 59 4.85 6.60 -2.51
CA GLN A 59 4.33 5.94 -1.33
C GLN A 59 5.37 6.02 -0.23
N VAL A 60 4.94 6.33 1.00
CA VAL A 60 5.77 6.33 2.20
C VAL A 60 5.23 5.25 3.14
N ILE A 61 6.08 4.30 3.53
CA ILE A 61 5.73 3.27 4.50
C ILE A 61 5.98 3.84 5.89
N LEU A 62 4.93 3.89 6.69
CA LEU A 62 4.98 4.42 8.07
C LEU A 62 5.40 3.37 9.07
N ALA A 63 5.02 2.12 8.84
CA ALA A 63 5.41 0.97 9.65
C ALA A 63 5.30 -0.28 8.80
N ARG A 64 6.13 -1.27 9.11
CA ARG A 64 6.16 -2.54 8.38
C ARG A 64 6.58 -3.68 9.29
N ASP A 65 6.15 -4.90 8.93
CA ASP A 65 6.51 -6.12 9.64
C ASP A 65 6.69 -7.24 8.62
N GLY A 66 7.81 -7.95 8.70
CA GLY A 66 8.12 -9.07 7.81
C GLY A 66 8.84 -8.70 6.52
N PHE A 67 9.11 -7.43 6.28
CA PHE A 67 9.89 -7.01 5.11
C PHE A 67 11.38 -7.31 5.30
N PRO A 68 12.10 -7.64 4.19
CA PRO A 68 13.55 -7.61 4.21
C PRO A 68 14.08 -6.22 4.57
N ASP A 69 15.22 -6.16 5.27
CA ASP A 69 15.78 -4.90 5.76
C ASP A 69 16.20 -3.95 4.65
N ASP A 70 16.51 -4.48 3.46
CA ASP A 70 16.96 -3.68 2.33
C ASP A 70 15.82 -3.06 1.51
N VAL A 71 14.55 -3.33 1.84
CA VAL A 71 13.42 -2.69 1.16
C VAL A 71 13.27 -1.26 1.65
N PRO A 72 13.30 -0.25 0.77
CA PRO A 72 13.19 1.15 1.19
C PRO A 72 11.77 1.49 1.65
N ASN A 73 11.66 2.52 2.49
CA ASN A 73 10.36 3.00 2.99
C ASN A 73 9.65 3.93 1.99
N GLU A 74 10.35 4.40 0.97
CA GLU A 74 9.74 5.22 -0.07
C GLU A 74 9.83 4.51 -1.43
N MET A 75 8.78 4.65 -2.23
CA MET A 75 8.69 4.03 -3.54
C MET A 75 7.89 4.95 -4.47
N PRO A 76 8.29 5.06 -5.76
CA PRO A 76 7.46 5.80 -6.71
C PRO A 76 6.03 5.26 -6.75
N ARG A 77 5.06 6.17 -6.75
CA ARG A 77 3.65 5.82 -6.70
C ARG A 77 3.23 4.84 -7.78
N ASN A 78 3.71 5.04 -9.00
CA ASN A 78 3.31 4.23 -10.15
C ASN A 78 3.89 2.81 -10.14
N GLN A 79 4.77 2.49 -9.19
CA GLN A 79 5.35 1.15 -9.02
C GLN A 79 4.73 0.37 -7.88
N THR A 80 3.77 0.94 -7.16
CA THR A 80 3.20 0.33 -5.95
C THR A 80 2.01 -0.56 -6.25
N LEU A 81 1.77 -1.55 -5.38
CA LEU A 81 0.51 -2.29 -5.36
C LEU A 81 -0.61 -1.43 -4.79
N CYS A 82 -0.31 -0.63 -3.79
CA CYS A 82 -1.30 0.13 -3.02
C CYS A 82 -2.04 1.20 -3.83
N GLN A 83 -1.47 1.64 -4.95
CA GLN A 83 -2.14 2.63 -5.81
C GLN A 83 -3.53 2.21 -6.26
N PHE A 84 -3.76 0.89 -6.39
CA PHE A 84 -5.06 0.37 -6.79
C PHE A 84 -6.10 0.45 -5.68
N ALA A 85 -5.68 0.55 -4.42
CA ALA A 85 -6.59 0.73 -3.29
C ALA A 85 -7.20 2.13 -3.24
N LEU A 86 -6.63 3.10 -3.97
CA LEU A 86 -7.15 4.46 -4.04
C LEU A 86 -8.38 4.60 -4.92
N GLU A 87 -8.68 3.60 -5.74
CA GLU A 87 -9.79 3.65 -6.69
C GLU A 87 -11.16 3.66 -5.99
N LYS A 88 -11.26 3.01 -4.84
CA LYS A 88 -12.51 2.89 -4.10
C LYS A 88 -12.25 3.00 -2.60
N LYS A 89 -13.26 3.43 -1.85
CA LYS A 89 -13.21 3.48 -0.38
C LYS A 89 -13.59 2.12 0.24
N GLN A 90 -13.18 1.04 -0.38
CA GLN A 90 -13.51 -0.33 0.04
C GLN A 90 -12.22 -1.16 0.07
N PRO A 91 -12.18 -2.22 0.90
CA PRO A 91 -11.03 -3.12 0.88
C PRO A 91 -10.81 -3.72 -0.50
N LEU A 92 -9.54 -3.78 -0.91
CA LEU A 92 -9.11 -4.43 -2.14
C LEU A 92 -8.50 -5.77 -1.76
N ILE A 93 -9.15 -6.86 -2.16
CA ILE A 93 -8.69 -8.22 -1.82
C ILE A 93 -8.45 -8.99 -3.11
N ILE A 94 -7.23 -9.46 -3.31
CA ILE A 94 -6.81 -10.22 -4.48
C ILE A 94 -6.37 -11.61 -4.01
N ASN A 95 -7.21 -12.60 -4.21
CA ASN A 95 -6.94 -13.97 -3.75
C ASN A 95 -5.85 -14.66 -4.55
N ASN A 96 -5.69 -14.30 -5.82
CA ASN A 96 -4.69 -14.91 -6.68
C ASN A 96 -4.05 -13.84 -7.58
N MET A 97 -2.95 -13.27 -7.11
CA MET A 97 -2.20 -12.24 -7.81
C MET A 97 -1.63 -12.72 -9.14
N VAL A 98 -1.27 -14.00 -9.20
CA VAL A 98 -0.66 -14.60 -10.40
C VAL A 98 -1.63 -14.61 -11.58
N LYS A 99 -2.93 -14.72 -11.31
CA LYS A 99 -3.98 -14.74 -12.33
C LYS A 99 -4.71 -13.42 -12.51
N ASP A 100 -4.36 -12.39 -11.70
CA ASP A 100 -4.99 -11.08 -11.82
C ASP A 100 -4.31 -10.27 -12.91
N ALA A 101 -5.08 -9.81 -13.89
CA ALA A 101 -4.54 -9.09 -15.05
C ALA A 101 -3.82 -7.79 -14.66
N ARG A 102 -4.21 -7.17 -13.54
CA ARG A 102 -3.58 -5.93 -13.07
C ARG A 102 -2.20 -6.15 -12.47
N PHE A 103 -1.98 -7.33 -11.84
CA PHE A 103 -0.83 -7.56 -10.98
C PHE A 103 0.12 -8.64 -11.46
N GLN A 104 -0.28 -9.48 -12.42
CA GLN A 104 0.51 -10.66 -12.79
C GLN A 104 1.92 -10.33 -13.28
N TYR A 105 2.15 -9.12 -13.77
CA TYR A 105 3.46 -8.66 -14.25
C TYR A 105 4.18 -7.72 -13.28
N HIS A 106 3.58 -7.48 -12.10
CA HIS A 106 4.23 -6.64 -11.08
C HIS A 106 5.40 -7.39 -10.44
N PRO A 107 6.55 -6.70 -10.16
CA PRO A 107 7.72 -7.35 -9.55
C PRO A 107 7.43 -8.09 -8.25
N ALA A 108 6.48 -7.64 -7.44
CA ALA A 108 6.09 -8.35 -6.22
C ALA A 108 5.65 -9.78 -6.53
N VAL A 109 4.98 -9.99 -7.66
CA VAL A 109 4.52 -11.31 -8.11
C VAL A 109 5.63 -12.05 -8.84
N THR A 110 6.28 -11.40 -9.82
CA THR A 110 7.24 -12.07 -10.69
C THR A 110 8.57 -12.35 -10.00
N ASP A 111 9.02 -11.46 -9.12
CA ASP A 111 10.34 -11.53 -8.50
C ASP A 111 10.30 -12.02 -7.06
N PHE A 112 9.22 -11.71 -6.33
CA PHE A 112 9.12 -12.05 -4.90
C PHE A 112 8.06 -13.10 -4.59
N GLY A 113 7.30 -13.55 -5.58
CA GLY A 113 6.36 -14.67 -5.41
C GLY A 113 5.12 -14.35 -4.59
N VAL A 114 4.71 -13.08 -4.51
CA VAL A 114 3.49 -12.69 -3.79
C VAL A 114 2.28 -13.28 -4.53
N LYS A 115 1.42 -13.99 -3.80
CA LYS A 115 0.24 -14.66 -4.35
C LYS A 115 -1.08 -14.07 -3.88
N PHE A 116 -1.10 -13.48 -2.70
CA PHE A 116 -2.28 -12.89 -2.07
C PHE A 116 -1.96 -11.46 -1.66
N TYR A 117 -2.95 -10.58 -1.78
CA TYR A 117 -2.82 -9.18 -1.38
C TYR A 117 -4.16 -8.67 -0.85
N ALA A 118 -4.14 -7.99 0.28
CA ALA A 118 -5.31 -7.30 0.82
C ALA A 118 -4.90 -5.92 1.29
N ALA A 119 -5.63 -4.91 0.86
CA ALA A 119 -5.42 -3.52 1.25
C ALA A 119 -6.72 -2.93 1.80
N PHE A 120 -6.61 -2.25 2.93
CA PHE A 120 -7.74 -1.61 3.61
C PHE A 120 -7.48 -0.11 3.62
N PRO A 121 -8.22 0.67 2.81
CA PRO A 121 -8.02 2.11 2.77
C PRO A 121 -8.43 2.75 4.09
N ILE A 122 -7.61 3.68 4.57
CA ILE A 122 -7.93 4.48 5.75
C ILE A 122 -8.64 5.73 5.25
N VAL A 123 -9.90 5.87 5.64
CA VAL A 123 -10.75 6.99 5.20
C VAL A 123 -11.02 7.89 6.39
N THR A 124 -10.67 9.17 6.25
CA THR A 124 -10.93 10.17 7.27
C THR A 124 -12.27 10.86 7.02
N SER A 125 -12.74 11.61 8.01
CA SER A 125 -14.03 12.31 7.92
C SER A 125 -13.99 13.57 7.05
N ASP A 126 -12.81 14.06 6.69
CA ASP A 126 -12.62 15.27 5.88
C ASP A 126 -12.32 14.99 4.41
#